data_21d98feaf1e8f89894c3b45b1c7425d9
#
_entry.id   21d98feaf1e8f89894c3b45b1c7425d9
#
_cell.length_a   1.000
_cell.length_b   1.000
_cell.length_c   1.000
_cell.angle_alpha   90.00
_cell.angle_beta   90.00
_cell.angle_gamma   90.00
#
_symmetry.space_group_name_H-M   'P 1'
#
loop_
_entity.id
_entity.type
_entity.pdbx_description
1 polymer ?
#
loop_
_entity_poly.entity_id
_entity_poly.type
_entity_poly.pdbx_seq_one_letter_code
_entity_poly.pdbx_strand_id
1 'polypeptide(L)'
;MKKEYKVKLLEDEMNTKDTYLECTDLYDENKDLTGEVMFRKKGTKLEVPKGKYTIVVLAFIENSKGEFLFQMTSKRKNNVWATTGGHVKSGQTSKEAILEEIKEELGIDIEPSEIIFFKTYKYESAFKDVFYIRKDIDINKLIYELDEAEYLKYLTKDEIMNLINNNGNIRKTNIDAFLDIIKNNN
;
A
#
# COMPACT_ATOMS: atom_id res chain seq x y z
N MET A 1 -23.72 19.91 -2.28
CA MET A 1 -24.61 18.84 -1.75
C MET A 1 -23.86 17.54 -1.44
N LYS A 2 -23.02 17.00 -2.33
CA LYS A 2 -22.32 15.71 -2.08
C LYS A 2 -21.29 15.73 -0.94
N LYS A 3 -20.61 16.85 -0.72
CA LYS A 3 -19.55 16.98 0.31
C LYS A 3 -20.12 17.05 1.74
N GLU A 4 -21.25 17.73 1.94
CA GLU A 4 -21.92 17.83 3.24
C GLU A 4 -22.58 16.51 3.66
N TYR A 5 -23.15 15.75 2.72
CA TYR A 5 -23.72 14.43 2.99
C TYR A 5 -22.64 13.41 3.40
N LYS A 6 -21.46 13.51 2.79
CA LYS A 6 -20.29 12.68 3.10
C LYS A 6 -19.77 12.93 4.52
N VAL A 7 -19.70 14.19 4.95
CA VAL A 7 -19.27 14.58 6.31
C VAL A 7 -20.28 14.13 7.35
N LYS A 8 -21.58 14.28 7.10
CA LYS A 8 -22.62 13.91 8.05
C LYS A 8 -22.72 12.39 8.29
N LEU A 9 -22.54 11.57 7.24
CA LEU A 9 -22.44 10.11 7.40
C LEU A 9 -21.21 9.71 8.23
N LEU A 10 -20.08 10.37 8.02
CA LEU A 10 -18.86 10.15 8.81
C LEU A 10 -19.07 10.52 10.29
N GLU A 11 -19.73 11.63 10.58
CA GLU A 11 -19.99 12.08 11.95
C GLU A 11 -20.99 11.18 12.68
N ASP A 12 -22.04 10.70 12.00
CA ASP A 12 -23.05 9.81 12.60
C ASP A 12 -22.50 8.40 12.88
N GLU A 13 -21.55 7.90 12.07
CA GLU A 13 -20.94 6.60 12.27
C GLU A 13 -19.71 6.64 13.22
N MET A 14 -19.00 7.76 13.30
CA MET A 14 -17.90 7.97 14.25
C MET A 14 -18.38 8.11 15.70
N ASN A 15 -19.66 8.41 15.94
CA ASN A 15 -20.24 8.49 17.29
C ASN A 15 -20.54 7.12 17.94
N THR A 16 -20.37 6.01 17.22
CA THR A 16 -20.39 4.67 17.82
C THR A 16 -18.98 4.31 18.32
N LYS A 17 -18.81 4.29 19.60
CA LYS A 17 -17.57 4.25 20.40
C LYS A 17 -16.49 3.21 20.08
N ASP A 18 -16.56 2.41 18.97
CA ASP A 18 -15.62 1.30 18.74
C ASP A 18 -15.31 0.96 17.26
N THR A 19 -15.69 1.78 16.31
CA THR A 19 -15.46 1.44 14.90
C THR A 19 -14.67 2.52 14.17
N TYR A 20 -13.35 2.34 14.09
CA TYR A 20 -12.55 3.13 13.18
C TYR A 20 -12.89 2.73 11.74
N LEU A 21 -13.64 3.59 11.05
CA LEU A 21 -14.02 3.38 9.66
C LEU A 21 -13.06 4.10 8.72
N GLU A 22 -12.56 3.37 7.73
CA GLU A 22 -11.82 3.95 6.61
C GLU A 22 -12.81 4.25 5.47
N CYS A 23 -12.74 5.48 4.96
CA CYS A 23 -13.49 5.91 3.79
C CYS A 23 -12.59 5.92 2.56
N THR A 24 -13.01 5.27 1.47
CA THR A 24 -12.29 5.28 0.19
C THR A 24 -13.23 5.72 -0.95
N ASP A 25 -12.68 6.42 -1.93
CA ASP A 25 -13.41 6.79 -3.15
C ASP A 25 -13.54 5.57 -4.07
N LEU A 26 -14.66 5.50 -4.81
CA LEU A 26 -14.88 4.51 -5.84
C LEU A 26 -14.58 5.10 -7.23
N TYR A 27 -13.92 4.29 -8.04
CA TYR A 27 -13.51 4.62 -9.40
C TYR A 27 -14.21 3.70 -10.39
N ASP A 28 -14.34 4.14 -11.62
CA ASP A 28 -14.78 3.32 -12.75
C ASP A 28 -13.63 2.53 -13.38
N GLU A 29 -13.91 1.84 -14.48
CA GLU A 29 -12.93 1.02 -15.21
C GLU A 29 -11.77 1.80 -15.85
N ASN A 30 -11.92 3.13 -16.04
CA ASN A 30 -10.94 4.04 -16.61
C ASN A 30 -10.10 4.76 -15.52
N LYS A 31 -10.37 4.44 -14.24
CA LYS A 31 -9.78 5.11 -13.06
C LYS A 31 -10.32 6.54 -12.86
N ASP A 32 -11.50 6.84 -13.36
CA ASP A 32 -12.18 8.11 -13.12
C ASP A 32 -13.05 8.02 -11.86
N LEU A 33 -13.09 9.11 -11.07
CA LEU A 33 -13.89 9.18 -9.86
C LEU A 33 -15.37 9.07 -10.19
N THR A 34 -16.07 8.11 -9.58
CA THR A 34 -17.53 7.95 -9.74
C THR A 34 -18.32 8.94 -8.89
N GLY A 35 -17.69 9.58 -7.92
CA GLY A 35 -18.35 10.42 -6.91
C GLY A 35 -19.02 9.63 -5.80
N GLU A 36 -18.89 8.30 -5.80
CA GLU A 36 -19.33 7.41 -4.74
C GLU A 36 -18.16 7.09 -3.80
N VAL A 37 -18.48 6.74 -2.58
CA VAL A 37 -17.52 6.32 -1.57
C VAL A 37 -17.98 5.03 -0.92
N MET A 38 -17.06 4.30 -0.35
CA MET A 38 -17.36 3.18 0.53
C MET A 38 -16.62 3.26 1.83
N PHE A 39 -17.17 2.62 2.84
CA PHE A 39 -16.61 2.54 4.18
C PHE A 39 -16.28 1.10 4.52
N ARG A 40 -15.21 0.91 5.28
CA ARG A 40 -14.88 -0.37 5.87
C ARG A 40 -14.35 -0.19 7.28
N LYS A 41 -14.53 -1.19 8.12
CA LYS A 41 -13.83 -1.27 9.39
C LYS A 41 -12.33 -1.53 9.11
N LYS A 42 -11.42 -0.77 9.72
CA LYS A 42 -9.97 -0.98 9.58
C LYS A 42 -9.61 -2.45 9.84
N GLY A 43 -8.81 -3.01 8.95
CA GLY A 43 -8.37 -4.42 9.05
C GLY A 43 -9.36 -5.47 8.54
N THR A 44 -10.53 -5.08 8.02
CA THR A 44 -11.46 -6.02 7.36
C THR A 44 -11.26 -6.05 5.86
N LYS A 45 -11.72 -7.14 5.22
CA LYS A 45 -11.70 -7.24 3.75
C LYS A 45 -12.63 -6.19 3.14
N LEU A 46 -12.15 -5.53 2.09
CA LEU A 46 -12.93 -4.59 1.32
C LEU A 46 -13.74 -5.33 0.26
N GLU A 47 -15.08 -5.22 0.30
CA GLU A 47 -15.97 -5.80 -0.70
C GLU A 47 -16.42 -4.74 -1.69
N VAL A 48 -15.60 -4.52 -2.73
CA VAL A 48 -15.84 -3.50 -3.74
C VAL A 48 -17.01 -3.93 -4.64
N PRO A 49 -18.00 -3.05 -4.88
CA PRO A 49 -19.14 -3.36 -5.78
C PRO A 49 -18.65 -3.72 -7.19
N LYS A 50 -19.35 -4.65 -7.84
CA LYS A 50 -19.01 -5.08 -9.21
C LYS A 50 -18.95 -3.90 -10.18
N GLY A 51 -17.88 -3.83 -10.98
CA GLY A 51 -17.65 -2.73 -11.93
C GLY A 51 -17.16 -1.44 -11.30
N LYS A 52 -16.86 -1.45 -9.99
CA LYS A 52 -16.20 -0.36 -9.29
C LYS A 52 -14.81 -0.79 -8.85
N TYR A 53 -13.97 0.19 -8.63
CA TYR A 53 -12.57 -0.01 -8.25
C TYR A 53 -12.19 0.92 -7.11
N THR A 54 -11.25 0.48 -6.29
CA THR A 54 -10.55 1.35 -5.33
C THR A 54 -9.11 1.55 -5.79
N ILE A 55 -8.37 2.44 -5.13
CA ILE A 55 -6.93 2.56 -5.35
C ILE A 55 -6.19 2.04 -4.13
N VAL A 56 -5.20 1.21 -4.37
CA VAL A 56 -4.18 0.81 -3.40
C VAL A 56 -2.82 1.30 -3.87
N VAL A 57 -1.94 1.60 -2.93
CA VAL A 57 -0.59 2.07 -3.20
C VAL A 57 0.44 1.08 -2.69
N LEU A 58 1.59 1.04 -3.34
CA LEU A 58 2.69 0.16 -3.03
C LEU A 58 4.02 0.87 -3.29
N ALA A 59 4.97 0.78 -2.36
CA ALA A 59 6.31 1.33 -2.53
C ALA A 59 7.38 0.25 -2.53
N PHE A 60 8.30 0.32 -3.49
CA PHE A 60 9.56 -0.41 -3.46
C PHE A 60 10.70 0.56 -3.10
N ILE A 61 11.37 0.30 -1.99
CA ILE A 61 12.50 1.09 -1.51
C ILE A 61 13.77 0.28 -1.75
N GLU A 62 14.63 0.77 -2.64
CA GLU A 62 15.92 0.15 -2.99
C GLU A 62 17.06 0.96 -2.36
N ASN A 63 18.00 0.27 -1.70
CA ASN A 63 19.20 0.88 -1.16
C ASN A 63 20.31 1.02 -2.22
N SER A 64 21.42 1.65 -1.88
CA SER A 64 22.58 1.84 -2.77
C SER A 64 23.28 0.54 -3.20
N LYS A 65 23.01 -0.58 -2.50
CA LYS A 65 23.52 -1.91 -2.84
C LYS A 65 22.62 -2.68 -3.80
N GLY A 66 21.46 -2.12 -4.20
CA GLY A 66 20.49 -2.78 -5.05
C GLY A 66 19.61 -3.81 -4.32
N GLU A 67 19.51 -3.69 -2.99
CA GLU A 67 18.65 -4.52 -2.16
C GLU A 67 17.34 -3.78 -1.86
N PHE A 68 16.22 -4.51 -1.78
CA PHE A 68 14.90 -3.96 -1.55
C PHE A 68 14.44 -4.16 -0.11
N LEU A 69 13.88 -3.12 0.50
CA LEU A 69 13.32 -3.20 1.83
C LEU A 69 11.98 -3.94 1.79
N PHE A 70 11.93 -5.06 2.50
CA PHE A 70 10.72 -5.85 2.72
C PHE A 70 10.42 -5.98 4.21
N GLN A 71 9.15 -6.16 4.50
CA GLN A 71 8.66 -6.51 5.83
C GLN A 71 8.13 -7.94 5.85
N MET A 72 8.48 -8.69 6.90
CA MET A 72 7.74 -9.90 7.25
C MET A 72 6.49 -9.45 7.98
N THR A 73 5.33 -9.59 7.35
CA THR A 73 4.07 -9.16 7.97
C THR A 73 3.76 -10.00 9.20
N SER A 74 3.01 -9.41 10.13
CA SER A 74 2.60 -10.11 11.36
C SER A 74 1.74 -11.35 11.08
N LYS A 75 1.57 -12.22 12.09
CA LYS A 75 0.70 -13.40 12.01
C LYS A 75 -0.72 -13.07 11.59
N ARG A 76 -1.23 -11.92 12.03
CA ARG A 76 -2.55 -11.41 11.65
C ARG A 76 -2.65 -11.17 10.13
N LYS A 77 -1.53 -10.82 9.48
CA LYS A 77 -1.40 -10.57 8.04
C LYS A 77 -0.79 -11.76 7.27
N ASN A 78 -0.83 -12.97 7.86
CA ASN A 78 -0.42 -14.26 7.27
C ASN A 78 1.10 -14.49 7.14
N ASN A 79 1.96 -13.78 7.84
CA ASN A 79 3.43 -13.98 7.80
C ASN A 79 3.99 -14.04 6.37
N VAL A 80 3.70 -13.05 5.55
CA VAL A 80 4.18 -12.97 4.18
C VAL A 80 5.21 -11.86 4.03
N TRP A 81 6.20 -12.07 3.18
CA TRP A 81 7.06 -11.00 2.72
C TRP A 81 6.27 -10.01 1.87
N ALA A 82 6.30 -8.76 2.23
CA ALA A 82 5.60 -7.69 1.52
C ALA A 82 6.41 -6.39 1.57
N THR A 83 6.14 -5.49 0.64
CA THR A 83 6.57 -4.10 0.72
C THR A 83 5.48 -3.26 1.38
N THR A 84 5.82 -2.03 1.76
CA THR A 84 4.90 -1.05 2.36
C THR A 84 3.81 -0.63 1.38
N GLY A 85 2.59 -0.47 1.88
CA GLY A 85 1.48 0.03 1.08
C GLY A 85 0.11 -0.21 1.70
N GLY A 86 -0.87 0.54 1.22
CA GLY A 86 -2.22 0.53 1.76
C GLY A 86 -3.28 1.06 0.80
N HIS A 87 -4.42 1.44 1.35
CA HIS A 87 -5.54 1.97 0.59
C HIS A 87 -5.52 3.49 0.55
N VAL A 88 -5.85 4.05 -0.59
CA VAL A 88 -6.03 5.50 -0.73
C VAL A 88 -7.33 5.91 -0.04
N LYS A 89 -7.23 6.79 0.94
CA LYS A 89 -8.38 7.36 1.65
C LYS A 89 -9.13 8.33 0.74
N SER A 90 -10.41 8.52 1.00
CA SER A 90 -11.23 9.43 0.21
C SER A 90 -10.70 10.86 0.23
N GLY A 91 -10.53 11.43 -0.97
CA GLY A 91 -9.98 12.77 -1.18
C GLY A 91 -8.45 12.85 -1.15
N GLN A 92 -7.75 11.75 -0.93
CA GLN A 92 -6.30 11.66 -0.92
C GLN A 92 -5.78 11.28 -2.31
N THR A 93 -4.64 11.79 -2.71
CA THR A 93 -3.91 11.32 -3.89
C THR A 93 -3.12 10.05 -3.56
N SER A 94 -2.81 9.24 -4.58
CA SER A 94 -1.96 8.04 -4.38
C SER A 94 -0.58 8.39 -3.81
N LYS A 95 -0.04 9.57 -4.15
CA LYS A 95 1.26 10.02 -3.65
C LYS A 95 1.21 10.41 -2.17
N GLU A 96 0.15 11.09 -1.74
CA GLU A 96 -0.06 11.39 -0.32
C GLU A 96 -0.29 10.12 0.49
N ALA A 97 -1.07 9.18 -0.06
CA ALA A 97 -1.34 7.90 0.59
C ALA A 97 -0.05 7.10 0.84
N ILE A 98 0.82 6.96 -0.17
CA ILE A 98 2.03 6.16 0.01
C ILE A 98 3.04 6.82 0.95
N LEU A 99 3.11 8.16 1.00
CA LEU A 99 3.94 8.87 1.97
C LEU A 99 3.44 8.66 3.41
N GLU A 100 2.13 8.69 3.61
CA GLU A 100 1.50 8.39 4.89
C GLU A 100 1.76 6.95 5.33
N GLU A 101 1.55 5.98 4.44
CA GLU A 101 1.78 4.55 4.73
C GLU A 101 3.25 4.25 5.09
N ILE A 102 4.21 4.85 4.37
CA ILE A 102 5.64 4.70 4.70
C ILE A 102 5.93 5.26 6.09
N LYS A 103 5.34 6.39 6.43
CA LYS A 103 5.50 7.00 7.75
C LYS A 103 4.82 6.18 8.85
N GLU A 104 3.59 5.71 8.63
CA GLU A 104 2.84 4.90 9.60
C GLU A 104 3.48 3.52 9.81
N GLU A 105 3.79 2.80 8.72
CA GLU A 105 4.30 1.43 8.82
C GLU A 105 5.80 1.33 9.15
N LEU A 106 6.62 2.27 8.69
CA LEU A 106 8.09 2.18 8.82
C LEU A 106 8.69 3.28 9.69
N GLY A 107 7.92 4.31 10.08
CA GLY A 107 8.44 5.45 10.83
C GLY A 107 9.42 6.34 10.05
N ILE A 108 9.37 6.31 8.71
CA ILE A 108 10.30 7.03 7.84
C ILE A 108 9.61 8.24 7.22
N ASP A 109 10.26 9.39 7.29
CA ASP A 109 9.86 10.55 6.50
C ASP A 109 10.58 10.53 5.15
N ILE A 110 9.78 10.55 4.07
CA ILE A 110 10.24 10.61 2.68
C ILE A 110 9.78 11.93 2.08
N GLU A 111 10.71 12.67 1.50
CA GLU A 111 10.37 13.90 0.79
C GLU A 111 9.57 13.58 -0.48
N PRO A 112 8.53 14.34 -0.81
CA PRO A 112 7.74 14.12 -2.02
C PRO A 112 8.55 14.06 -3.31
N SER A 113 9.71 14.71 -3.38
CA SER A 113 10.63 14.69 -4.52
C SER A 113 11.41 13.38 -4.68
N GLU A 114 11.54 12.59 -3.60
CA GLU A 114 12.25 11.29 -3.60
C GLU A 114 11.37 10.14 -4.13
N ILE A 115 10.06 10.37 -4.22
CA ILE A 115 9.08 9.36 -4.64
C ILE A 115 8.85 9.44 -6.15
N ILE A 116 9.10 8.36 -6.86
CA ILE A 116 8.90 8.22 -8.30
C ILE A 116 7.68 7.33 -8.53
N PHE A 117 6.66 7.86 -9.21
CA PHE A 117 5.57 7.02 -9.70
C PHE A 117 6.11 6.09 -10.79
N PHE A 118 5.92 4.78 -10.61
CA PHE A 118 6.41 3.79 -11.54
C PHE A 118 5.35 3.37 -12.54
N LYS A 119 4.21 2.82 -12.06
CA LYS A 119 3.16 2.28 -12.93
C LYS A 119 1.87 2.02 -12.17
N THR A 120 0.73 2.08 -12.88
CA THR A 120 -0.56 1.57 -12.39
C THR A 120 -0.80 0.17 -12.95
N TYR A 121 -1.21 -0.77 -12.08
CA TYR A 121 -1.71 -2.10 -12.44
C TYR A 121 -3.21 -2.15 -12.17
N LYS A 122 -3.98 -2.76 -13.08
CA LYS A 122 -5.41 -2.97 -12.91
C LYS A 122 -5.69 -4.41 -12.50
N TYR A 123 -6.43 -4.58 -11.41
CA TYR A 123 -6.92 -5.85 -10.91
C TYR A 123 -8.45 -5.89 -11.00
N GLU A 124 -9.07 -7.00 -10.57
CA GLU A 124 -10.51 -7.20 -10.66
C GLU A 124 -11.35 -6.09 -10.00
N SER A 125 -10.89 -5.56 -8.86
CA SER A 125 -11.62 -4.56 -8.07
C SER A 125 -10.75 -3.40 -7.55
N ALA A 126 -9.52 -3.26 -8.05
CA ALA A 126 -8.62 -2.21 -7.61
C ALA A 126 -7.63 -1.81 -8.70
N PHE A 127 -7.25 -0.54 -8.69
CA PHE A 127 -6.00 -0.08 -9.30
C PHE A 127 -4.91 -0.09 -8.24
N LYS A 128 -3.72 -0.52 -8.62
CA LYS A 128 -2.54 -0.45 -7.77
C LYS A 128 -1.55 0.53 -8.37
N ASP A 129 -1.33 1.64 -7.68
CA ASP A 129 -0.30 2.61 -8.01
C ASP A 129 1.00 2.22 -7.32
N VAL A 130 2.00 1.93 -8.10
CA VAL A 130 3.32 1.51 -7.62
C VAL A 130 4.29 2.68 -7.68
N PHE A 131 5.02 2.85 -6.59
CA PHE A 131 6.05 3.86 -6.43
C PHE A 131 7.40 3.21 -6.18
N TYR A 132 8.44 3.93 -6.61
CA TYR A 132 9.83 3.52 -6.43
C TYR A 132 10.63 4.62 -5.74
N ILE A 133 11.49 4.22 -4.81
CA ILE A 133 12.30 5.12 -3.98
C ILE A 133 13.71 4.56 -3.93
N ARG A 134 14.71 5.41 -4.15
CA ARG A 134 16.12 5.09 -3.89
C ARG A 134 16.57 5.79 -2.63
N LYS A 135 16.81 5.00 -1.56
CA LYS A 135 17.21 5.55 -0.27
C LYS A 135 17.87 4.51 0.60
N ASP A 136 19.02 4.84 1.17
CA ASP A 136 19.66 4.06 2.22
C ASP A 136 18.95 4.34 3.55
N ILE A 137 18.37 3.30 4.16
CA ILE A 137 17.65 3.39 5.42
C ILE A 137 18.32 2.45 6.42
N ASP A 138 18.68 2.97 7.59
CA ASP A 138 19.16 2.16 8.70
C ASP A 138 17.97 1.50 9.41
N ILE A 139 17.62 0.29 9.00
CA ILE A 139 16.46 -0.45 9.53
C ILE A 139 16.56 -0.74 11.03
N ASN A 140 17.77 -0.70 11.63
CA ASN A 140 17.94 -0.93 13.05
C ASN A 140 17.50 0.27 13.92
N LYS A 141 17.30 1.43 13.30
CA LYS A 141 16.83 2.66 13.96
C LYS A 141 15.33 2.91 13.79
N LEU A 142 14.65 2.08 13.00
CA LEU A 142 13.23 2.27 12.73
C LEU A 142 12.38 1.82 13.91
N ILE A 143 11.33 2.59 14.16
CA ILE A 143 10.28 2.27 15.12
C ILE A 143 9.04 1.99 14.29
N TYR A 144 8.65 0.74 14.19
CA TYR A 144 7.47 0.28 13.45
C TYR A 144 6.52 -0.53 14.34
N GLU A 145 5.26 -0.60 13.95
CA GLU A 145 4.24 -1.29 14.72
C GLU A 145 4.37 -2.82 14.53
N LEU A 146 4.57 -3.56 15.63
CA LEU A 146 4.66 -5.03 15.62
C LEU A 146 3.37 -5.72 15.15
N ASP A 147 2.23 -5.03 15.24
CA ASP A 147 0.96 -5.51 14.69
C ASP A 147 0.94 -5.50 13.14
N GLU A 148 1.79 -4.71 12.52
CA GLU A 148 1.93 -4.62 11.07
C GLU A 148 3.03 -5.54 10.55
N ALA A 149 4.23 -5.49 11.14
CA ALA A 149 5.38 -6.28 10.73
C ALA A 149 6.10 -6.91 11.93
N GLU A 150 6.52 -8.17 11.80
CA GLU A 150 7.35 -8.84 12.80
C GLU A 150 8.79 -8.32 12.74
N TYR A 151 9.31 -8.11 11.54
CA TYR A 151 10.64 -7.52 11.31
C TYR A 151 10.79 -7.02 9.86
N LEU A 152 11.79 -6.15 9.69
CA LEU A 152 12.19 -5.59 8.41
C LEU A 152 13.51 -6.23 7.96
N LYS A 153 13.67 -6.41 6.65
CA LYS A 153 14.91 -6.92 6.06
C LYS A 153 15.11 -6.35 4.66
N TYR A 154 16.35 -6.02 4.33
CA TYR A 154 16.76 -5.85 2.95
C TYR A 154 16.94 -7.23 2.29
N LEU A 155 16.28 -7.45 1.17
CA LEU A 155 16.39 -8.64 0.34
C LEU A 155 17.08 -8.30 -0.98
N THR A 156 18.02 -9.10 -1.39
CA THR A 156 18.64 -9.02 -2.72
C THR A 156 17.63 -9.42 -3.80
N LYS A 157 17.89 -9.01 -5.05
CA LYS A 157 17.09 -9.45 -6.21
C LYS A 157 16.99 -10.98 -6.29
N ASP A 158 18.11 -11.66 -6.04
CA ASP A 158 18.18 -13.14 -6.08
C ASP A 158 17.36 -13.80 -4.96
N GLU A 159 17.39 -13.25 -3.74
CA GLU A 159 16.56 -13.75 -2.63
C GLU A 159 15.06 -13.59 -2.97
N ILE A 160 14.64 -12.44 -3.53
CA ILE A 160 13.25 -12.20 -3.92
C ILE A 160 12.85 -13.14 -5.08
N MET A 161 13.70 -13.29 -6.10
CA MET A 161 13.46 -14.22 -7.21
C MET A 161 13.35 -15.67 -6.72
N ASN A 162 14.18 -16.06 -5.75
CA ASN A 162 14.10 -17.39 -5.15
C ASN A 162 12.78 -17.60 -4.40
N LEU A 163 12.30 -16.59 -3.65
CA LEU A 163 10.97 -16.64 -3.01
C LEU A 163 9.85 -16.80 -4.05
N ILE A 164 9.92 -16.08 -5.17
CA ILE A 164 8.92 -16.16 -6.24
C ILE A 164 8.93 -17.54 -6.90
N ASN A 165 10.11 -18.04 -7.30
CA ASN A 165 10.25 -19.28 -8.07
C ASN A 165 9.91 -20.54 -7.26
N ASN A 166 10.14 -20.51 -5.95
CA ASN A 166 9.90 -21.64 -5.05
C ASN A 166 8.55 -21.56 -4.31
N ASN A 167 7.61 -20.74 -4.78
CA ASN A 167 6.33 -20.47 -4.10
C ASN A 167 6.53 -20.07 -2.62
N GLY A 168 7.59 -19.33 -2.35
CA GLY A 168 7.87 -18.81 -1.03
C GLY A 168 6.78 -17.87 -0.55
N ASN A 169 6.81 -17.58 0.74
CA ASN A 169 5.77 -16.77 1.38
C ASN A 169 5.89 -15.27 1.05
N ILE A 170 5.69 -14.90 -0.20
CA ILE A 170 5.70 -13.51 -0.69
C ILE A 170 4.30 -13.09 -1.13
N ARG A 171 3.92 -11.84 -0.84
CA ARG A 171 2.62 -11.30 -1.24
C ARG A 171 2.50 -11.27 -2.76
N LYS A 172 1.58 -12.04 -3.31
CA LYS A 172 1.40 -12.20 -4.77
C LYS A 172 1.23 -10.87 -5.50
N THR A 173 0.55 -9.92 -4.87
CA THR A 173 0.32 -8.58 -5.45
C THR A 173 1.58 -7.72 -5.58
N ASN A 174 2.72 -8.13 -5.00
CA ASN A 174 4.01 -7.45 -5.15
C ASN A 174 4.82 -7.98 -6.33
N ILE A 175 4.53 -9.21 -6.80
CA ILE A 175 5.38 -9.94 -7.74
C ILE A 175 5.47 -9.23 -9.10
N ASP A 176 4.32 -8.91 -9.73
CA ASP A 176 4.30 -8.30 -11.06
C ASP A 176 5.06 -6.97 -11.08
N ALA A 177 4.83 -6.14 -10.04
CA ALA A 177 5.48 -4.86 -9.91
C ALA A 177 7.00 -5.01 -9.70
N PHE A 178 7.44 -5.96 -8.87
CA PHE A 178 8.86 -6.24 -8.67
C PHE A 178 9.54 -6.68 -9.97
N LEU A 179 8.94 -7.63 -10.70
CA LEU A 179 9.49 -8.12 -11.95
C LEU A 179 9.61 -7.01 -13.02
N ASP A 180 8.65 -6.10 -13.07
CA ASP A 180 8.71 -4.96 -13.98
C ASP A 180 9.81 -3.96 -13.56
N ILE A 181 9.96 -3.69 -12.26
CA ILE A 181 11.00 -2.78 -11.73
C ILE A 181 12.40 -3.30 -12.08
N ILE A 182 12.68 -4.58 -11.85
CA ILE A 182 14.03 -5.13 -12.12
C ILE A 182 14.35 -5.18 -13.62
N LYS A 183 13.34 -5.30 -14.49
CA LYS A 183 13.53 -5.24 -15.96
C LYS A 183 13.87 -3.85 -16.44
N ASN A 184 13.32 -2.82 -15.81
CA ASN A 184 13.53 -1.43 -16.22
C ASN A 184 14.80 -0.81 -15.60
N ASN A 185 15.38 -1.44 -14.58
CA ASN A 185 16.60 -1.00 -13.89
C ASN A 185 17.88 -1.75 -14.40
N ASN A 186 17.75 -2.60 -15.40
CA ASN A 186 18.84 -3.23 -16.14
C ASN A 186 19.04 -2.50 -17.46
#